data_b00696db1acc62e85023ddefa88b951e
#
_entry.id   b00696db1acc62e85023ddefa88b951e
#
_cell.length_a   1.000
_cell.length_b   1.000
_cell.length_c   1.000
_cell.angle_alpha   90.00
_cell.angle_beta   90.00
_cell.angle_gamma   90.00
#
_symmetry.space_group_name_H-M   'P 1'
#
loop_
_entity.id
_entity.type
_entity.pdbx_description
1 polymer ?
#
loop_
_entity_poly.entity_id
_entity_poly.type
_entity_poly.pdbx_seq_one_letter_code
_entity_poly.pdbx_strand_id
1 'polypeptide(L)'
;VREVYLDPDQNNQRVRQNILNAGIYAQLQTKLFTGFELMAGLRLDNATYFNKGNFSQLVYDELGLRTDNGLSTFQIQPRVQITWDFNDKHTDILRIGGGIFASDINNYAMINNMVFDGTKVMSVDIKNTEEEPDIVPTPDFIGYRKDPSTAPGIDLLNNPKYADKAVPTINMNSKDAKVPVVYKANISYTHFFSDRLKMSVSGYMTLGRNNYMYIDRNMVDDPYFRLSAEGNRGIYVPASTIGKDGTLDWMEGRKSTKVGRVLELVSEGKVNQFAFTVDGTWRYYKDGELSFSYTWNDTKDNTSYNGNVANSATLSQMVVDDPRDLSKMTYSNNQFRHKLVVYGSAPTFWGITVGARFSGIGGTRYSMIVNGNVNGDFVDSNDLAYVYDPNSSATPDYIREGINSILNNPDAEKSVKDYIRKSFGKVAERNGGVNGFYGTLDLRLAKKFKTYKKQNLEVSVDIFNVANMLNKDWGAGHNLGTQKIY
;
A
#
# COMPACT_ATOMS: atom_id res chain seq x y z
N VAL A 1 -19.69 -1.96 -21.78
CA VAL A 1 -18.43 -2.36 -22.42
C VAL A 1 -17.44 -1.21 -22.29
N ARG A 2 -16.27 -1.50 -21.77
CA ARG A 2 -15.16 -0.55 -21.71
C ARG A 2 -14.04 -1.05 -22.61
N GLU A 3 -13.60 -0.19 -23.49
CA GLU A 3 -12.46 -0.46 -24.36
C GLU A 3 -11.39 0.60 -24.20
N VAL A 4 -10.14 0.16 -24.29
CA VAL A 4 -8.96 1.04 -24.32
C VAL A 4 -8.18 0.69 -25.57
N TYR A 5 -7.95 1.66 -26.43
CA TYR A 5 -7.31 1.47 -27.72
C TYR A 5 -6.29 2.57 -28.00
N LEU A 6 -5.37 2.27 -28.92
CA LEU A 6 -4.42 3.27 -29.40
C LEU A 6 -5.12 4.23 -30.36
N ASP A 7 -4.80 5.52 -30.23
CA ASP A 7 -5.25 6.50 -31.23
C ASP A 7 -4.79 6.03 -32.64
N PRO A 8 -5.73 5.88 -33.61
CA PRO A 8 -5.41 5.40 -34.95
C PRO A 8 -4.32 6.22 -35.68
N ASP A 9 -4.19 7.50 -35.33
CA ASP A 9 -3.17 8.39 -35.91
C ASP A 9 -1.79 8.17 -35.30
N GLN A 10 -1.65 7.35 -34.27
CA GLN A 10 -0.39 7.05 -33.60
C GLN A 10 0.33 5.85 -34.24
N ASN A 11 1.31 6.13 -35.11
CA ASN A 11 2.12 5.07 -35.75
C ASN A 11 3.16 4.44 -34.82
N ASN A 12 3.40 4.94 -33.62
CA ASN A 12 4.42 4.47 -32.71
C ASN A 12 3.82 3.89 -31.44
N GLN A 13 3.71 2.59 -31.38
CA GLN A 13 3.20 1.83 -30.23
C GLN A 13 4.24 1.62 -29.11
N ARG A 14 5.47 2.16 -29.28
CA ARG A 14 6.55 1.96 -28.32
C ARG A 14 6.86 3.23 -27.58
N VAL A 15 6.83 3.13 -26.25
CA VAL A 15 7.30 4.19 -25.35
C VAL A 15 8.67 3.78 -24.81
N ARG A 16 9.64 4.69 -24.86
CA ARG A 16 11.00 4.46 -24.38
C ARG A 16 11.31 5.46 -23.27
N GLN A 17 11.97 5.00 -22.23
CA GLN A 17 12.54 5.84 -21.20
C GLN A 17 14.05 5.60 -21.12
N ASN A 18 14.81 6.66 -21.28
CA ASN A 18 16.25 6.66 -21.05
C ASN A 18 16.52 7.37 -19.71
N ILE A 19 17.29 6.74 -18.85
CA ILE A 19 17.57 7.25 -17.50
C ILE A 19 19.09 7.29 -17.32
N LEU A 20 19.59 8.44 -16.85
CA LEU A 20 20.97 8.56 -16.38
C LEU A 20 20.96 8.75 -14.86
N ASN A 21 21.51 7.78 -14.15
CA ASN A 21 21.74 7.89 -12.72
C ASN A 21 23.20 8.28 -12.47
N ALA A 22 23.38 9.40 -11.80
CA ALA A 22 24.69 9.91 -11.39
C ALA A 22 24.72 10.16 -9.89
N GLY A 23 25.77 9.73 -9.24
CA GLY A 23 25.92 9.93 -7.79
C GLY A 23 27.37 10.14 -7.40
N ILE A 24 27.59 11.03 -6.44
CA ILE A 24 28.89 11.22 -5.80
C ILE A 24 28.72 11.08 -4.30
N TYR A 25 29.69 10.47 -3.64
CA TYR A 25 29.65 10.33 -2.19
C TYR A 25 31.05 10.52 -1.58
N ALA A 26 31.03 10.96 -0.31
CA ALA A 26 32.21 10.99 0.55
C ALA A 26 31.85 10.38 1.92
N GLN A 27 32.76 9.62 2.49
CA GLN A 27 32.59 8.99 3.79
C GLN A 27 33.87 9.12 4.61
N LEU A 28 33.68 9.46 5.88
CA LEU A 28 34.73 9.44 6.91
C LEU A 28 34.38 8.34 7.91
N GLN A 29 35.35 7.51 8.22
CA GLN A 29 35.29 6.54 9.33
C GLN A 29 36.52 6.76 10.20
N THR A 30 36.30 6.98 11.49
CA THR A 30 37.40 7.29 12.40
C THR A 30 37.09 6.79 13.81
N LYS A 31 38.14 6.45 14.55
CA LYS A 31 38.09 6.18 15.99
C LYS A 31 38.54 7.45 16.71
N LEU A 32 37.61 8.10 17.44
CA LEU A 32 37.92 9.32 18.16
C LEU A 32 38.66 9.04 19.46
N PHE A 33 38.33 7.94 20.13
CA PHE A 33 39.02 7.42 21.33
C PHE A 33 38.74 5.90 21.40
N THR A 34 39.36 5.23 22.35
CA THR A 34 39.23 3.77 22.54
C THR A 34 37.78 3.40 22.77
N GLY A 35 37.28 2.42 21.95
CA GLY A 35 35.91 1.95 21.97
C GLY A 35 34.89 2.86 21.25
N PHE A 36 35.29 4.05 20.77
CA PHE A 36 34.36 4.95 20.08
C PHE A 36 34.69 5.10 18.59
N GLU A 37 33.78 4.70 17.76
CA GLU A 37 33.88 4.80 16.31
C GLU A 37 32.77 5.71 15.74
N LEU A 38 33.17 6.65 14.89
CA LEU A 38 32.27 7.53 14.13
C LEU A 38 32.36 7.22 12.64
N MET A 39 31.23 7.04 12.02
CA MET A 39 31.07 7.02 10.56
C MET A 39 30.16 8.17 10.16
N ALA A 40 30.61 9.04 9.27
CA ALA A 40 29.82 10.12 8.71
C ALA A 40 29.96 10.12 7.18
N GLY A 41 28.87 10.32 6.47
CA GLY A 41 28.88 10.30 5.02
C GLY A 41 27.88 11.32 4.44
N LEU A 42 28.20 11.77 3.24
CA LEU A 42 27.33 12.59 2.41
C LEU A 42 27.27 11.97 1.03
N ARG A 43 26.06 11.76 0.51
CA ARG A 43 25.81 11.30 -0.84
C ARG A 43 24.91 12.28 -1.56
N LEU A 44 25.26 12.61 -2.79
CA LEU A 44 24.49 13.43 -3.70
C LEU A 44 24.11 12.55 -4.89
N ASP A 45 22.83 12.43 -5.18
CA ASP A 45 22.32 11.64 -6.30
C ASP A 45 21.43 12.48 -7.21
N ASN A 46 21.49 12.19 -8.49
CA ASN A 46 20.56 12.70 -9.47
C ASN A 46 20.22 11.61 -10.49
N ALA A 47 18.92 11.38 -10.71
CA ALA A 47 18.44 10.56 -11.80
C ALA A 47 17.76 11.48 -12.84
N THR A 48 18.27 11.47 -14.06
CA THR A 48 17.71 12.26 -15.17
C THR A 48 16.85 11.35 -16.03
N TYR A 49 15.57 11.64 -16.09
CA TYR A 49 14.61 11.00 -16.99
C TYR A 49 14.53 11.83 -18.26
N PHE A 50 15.08 11.33 -19.38
CA PHE A 50 15.18 12.10 -20.64
C PHE A 50 13.86 12.20 -21.37
N ASN A 51 12.95 11.26 -21.16
CA ASN A 51 11.67 11.22 -21.82
C ASN A 51 10.54 11.54 -20.83
N LYS A 52 9.54 12.24 -21.30
CA LYS A 52 8.34 12.64 -20.57
C LYS A 52 7.11 12.52 -21.47
N GLY A 53 5.91 12.63 -20.92
CA GLY A 53 4.67 12.69 -21.71
C GLY A 53 4.66 13.84 -22.71
N ASN A 54 3.87 13.73 -23.75
CA ASN A 54 3.65 14.83 -24.68
C ASN A 54 2.76 15.90 -24.03
N PHE A 55 2.86 17.11 -24.51
CA PHE A 55 1.91 18.15 -24.19
C PHE A 55 0.57 17.87 -24.89
N SER A 56 -0.50 17.75 -24.10
CA SER A 56 -1.86 17.62 -24.61
C SER A 56 -2.54 18.98 -24.64
N GLN A 57 -2.81 19.49 -25.85
CA GLN A 57 -3.53 20.75 -26.02
C GLN A 57 -4.95 20.64 -25.45
N LEU A 58 -5.62 19.51 -25.64
CA LEU A 58 -6.96 19.25 -25.11
C LEU A 58 -7.01 19.41 -23.59
N VAL A 59 -6.08 18.77 -22.85
CA VAL A 59 -6.03 18.86 -21.38
C VAL A 59 -5.75 20.31 -20.93
N TYR A 60 -4.89 21.00 -21.65
CA TYR A 60 -4.58 22.40 -21.34
C TYR A 60 -5.78 23.31 -21.55
N ASP A 61 -6.50 23.15 -22.65
CA ASP A 61 -7.68 23.98 -22.98
C ASP A 61 -8.85 23.72 -22.02
N GLU A 62 -9.05 22.45 -21.60
CA GLU A 62 -10.17 22.06 -20.74
C GLU A 62 -9.88 22.29 -19.25
N LEU A 63 -8.64 22.09 -18.80
CA LEU A 63 -8.31 22.07 -17.37
C LEU A 63 -7.16 23.00 -16.97
N GLY A 64 -6.48 23.65 -17.94
CA GLY A 64 -5.31 24.49 -17.68
C GLY A 64 -4.07 23.72 -17.21
N LEU A 65 -4.03 22.40 -17.40
CA LEU A 65 -2.97 21.53 -16.88
C LEU A 65 -1.97 21.13 -17.96
N ARG A 66 -0.70 21.00 -17.58
CA ARG A 66 0.37 20.54 -18.47
C ARG A 66 0.66 19.05 -18.23
N THR A 67 0.56 18.26 -19.29
CA THR A 67 0.84 16.81 -19.27
C THR A 67 2.33 16.49 -19.44
N ASP A 68 3.14 17.47 -19.83
CA ASP A 68 4.57 17.32 -20.15
C ASP A 68 5.52 17.76 -19.02
N ASN A 69 5.06 17.74 -17.77
CA ASN A 69 5.91 18.06 -16.63
C ASN A 69 6.98 16.97 -16.42
N GLY A 70 8.22 17.42 -16.20
CA GLY A 70 9.32 16.55 -15.80
C GLY A 70 9.30 16.21 -14.30
N LEU A 71 10.29 15.44 -13.86
CA LEU A 71 10.48 15.06 -12.46
C LEU A 71 11.84 15.54 -11.97
N SER A 72 11.88 16.23 -10.82
CA SER A 72 13.12 16.58 -10.13
C SER A 72 13.60 15.44 -9.25
N THR A 73 14.87 15.04 -9.39
CA THR A 73 15.41 13.88 -8.68
C THR A 73 16.68 14.18 -7.87
N PHE A 74 17.13 15.44 -7.85
CA PHE A 74 18.34 15.76 -7.07
C PHE A 74 18.12 15.57 -5.57
N GLN A 75 19.00 14.76 -4.94
CA GLN A 75 18.89 14.36 -3.55
C GLN A 75 20.20 14.55 -2.79
N ILE A 76 20.07 15.07 -1.57
CA ILE A 76 21.18 15.22 -0.62
C ILE A 76 20.93 14.25 0.53
N GLN A 77 21.84 13.30 0.74
CA GLN A 77 21.67 12.17 1.64
C GLN A 77 22.81 12.10 2.68
N PRO A 78 22.77 12.93 3.73
CA PRO A 78 23.69 12.80 4.85
C PRO A 78 23.37 11.57 5.68
N ARG A 79 24.41 10.93 6.24
CA ARG A 79 24.30 9.75 7.11
C ARG A 79 25.33 9.85 8.20
N VAL A 80 24.96 9.42 9.40
CA VAL A 80 25.87 9.32 10.54
C VAL A 80 25.59 8.03 11.31
N GLN A 81 26.65 7.39 11.78
CA GLN A 81 26.58 6.26 12.69
C GLN A 81 27.69 6.39 13.73
N ILE A 82 27.31 6.18 14.98
CA ILE A 82 28.20 6.08 16.13
C ILE A 82 28.10 4.66 16.66
N THR A 83 29.25 4.06 16.94
CA THR A 83 29.36 2.81 17.69
C THR A 83 30.24 3.09 18.88
N TRP A 84 29.74 2.85 20.08
CA TRP A 84 30.46 3.08 21.33
C TRP A 84 30.43 1.80 22.18
N ASP A 85 31.58 1.18 22.30
CA ASP A 85 31.90 0.11 23.22
C ASP A 85 32.44 0.74 24.50
N PHE A 86 31.64 0.80 25.56
CA PHE A 86 31.89 1.62 26.73
C PHE A 86 33.22 1.32 27.42
N ASN A 87 33.66 0.10 27.40
CA ASN A 87 34.83 -0.36 28.11
C ASN A 87 35.91 -0.99 27.23
N ASP A 88 35.73 -0.94 25.89
CA ASP A 88 36.58 -1.67 24.92
C ASP A 88 36.70 -3.18 25.23
N LYS A 89 35.68 -3.72 25.93
CA LYS A 89 35.60 -5.13 26.32
C LYS A 89 34.57 -5.90 25.54
N HIS A 90 33.87 -5.19 24.64
CA HIS A 90 32.79 -5.72 23.84
C HIS A 90 31.61 -6.29 24.65
N THR A 91 31.45 -5.80 25.89
CA THR A 91 30.35 -6.19 26.78
C THR A 91 29.15 -5.30 26.65
N ASP A 92 29.40 -4.00 26.42
CA ASP A 92 28.36 -2.95 26.41
C ASP A 92 28.55 -2.05 25.19
N ILE A 93 27.66 -2.25 24.21
CA ILE A 93 27.79 -1.57 22.92
C ILE A 93 26.55 -0.73 22.66
N LEU A 94 26.73 0.58 22.55
CA LEU A 94 25.73 1.52 22.10
C LEU A 94 25.95 1.86 20.62
N ARG A 95 24.87 1.79 19.82
CA ARG A 95 24.85 2.25 18.44
C ARG A 95 23.79 3.29 18.25
N ILE A 96 24.15 4.42 17.65
CA ILE A 96 23.22 5.48 17.27
C ILE A 96 23.47 5.77 15.80
N GLY A 97 22.41 5.76 15.01
CA GLY A 97 22.52 6.03 13.58
C GLY A 97 21.37 6.89 13.08
N GLY A 98 21.61 7.60 12.02
CA GLY A 98 20.57 8.35 11.33
C GLY A 98 21.01 8.85 9.98
N GLY A 99 20.04 9.20 9.16
CA GLY A 99 20.32 9.73 7.83
C GLY A 99 19.08 9.96 7.00
N ILE A 100 19.32 10.57 5.85
CA ILE A 100 18.34 10.79 4.80
C ILE A 100 18.63 9.78 3.69
N PHE A 101 17.59 9.13 3.23
CA PHE A 101 17.66 8.15 2.14
C PHE A 101 16.63 8.52 1.09
N ALA A 102 17.03 8.60 -0.16
CA ALA A 102 16.13 8.81 -1.27
C ALA A 102 15.92 7.49 -2.03
N SER A 103 14.80 7.38 -2.68
CA SER A 103 14.45 6.30 -3.58
C SER A 103 14.12 6.88 -4.94
N ASP A 104 14.48 6.19 -6.01
CA ASP A 104 14.00 6.54 -7.35
C ASP A 104 12.51 6.30 -7.45
N ILE A 105 11.83 7.04 -8.32
CA ILE A 105 10.47 6.70 -8.70
C ILE A 105 10.50 5.45 -9.57
N ASN A 106 9.54 4.58 -9.35
CA ASN A 106 9.37 3.39 -10.18
C ASN A 106 9.26 3.79 -11.66
N ASN A 107 10.16 3.27 -12.49
CA ASN A 107 10.19 3.53 -13.93
C ASN A 107 8.84 3.25 -14.61
N TYR A 108 8.08 2.31 -14.07
CA TYR A 108 6.75 1.97 -14.57
C TYR A 108 5.77 3.15 -14.44
N ALA A 109 5.82 3.93 -13.36
CA ALA A 109 5.00 5.13 -13.21
C ALA A 109 5.34 6.18 -14.28
N MET A 110 6.64 6.39 -14.58
CA MET A 110 7.08 7.32 -15.61
C MET A 110 6.68 6.86 -17.01
N ILE A 111 6.81 5.56 -17.32
CA ILE A 111 6.35 4.99 -18.59
C ILE A 111 4.83 5.14 -18.71
N ASN A 112 4.10 4.88 -17.63
CA ASN A 112 2.65 4.99 -17.58
C ASN A 112 2.18 6.43 -17.91
N ASN A 113 2.87 7.44 -17.37
CA ASN A 113 2.57 8.83 -17.68
C ASN A 113 2.86 9.18 -19.17
N MET A 114 3.82 8.53 -19.79
CA MET A 114 4.09 8.72 -21.22
C MET A 114 3.11 7.98 -22.14
N VAL A 115 2.58 6.84 -21.68
CA VAL A 115 1.55 6.08 -22.43
C VAL A 115 0.21 6.82 -22.39
N PHE A 116 -0.16 7.29 -21.20
CA PHE A 116 -1.45 7.95 -20.95
C PHE A 116 -1.34 9.46 -20.85
N ASP A 117 -0.59 10.09 -21.75
CA ASP A 117 -0.41 11.55 -21.79
C ASP A 117 -1.55 12.30 -22.51
N GLY A 118 -2.58 11.59 -22.93
CA GLY A 118 -3.72 12.16 -23.65
C GLY A 118 -3.53 12.30 -25.15
N THR A 119 -2.43 11.79 -25.69
CA THR A 119 -2.13 11.85 -27.13
C THR A 119 -2.02 10.48 -27.79
N LYS A 120 -2.06 9.38 -27.02
CA LYS A 120 -1.76 8.04 -27.54
C LYS A 120 -2.87 7.03 -27.29
N VAL A 121 -3.58 7.16 -26.17
CA VAL A 121 -4.54 6.15 -25.73
C VAL A 121 -5.90 6.81 -25.51
N MET A 122 -6.91 6.24 -26.13
CA MET A 122 -8.31 6.61 -25.97
C MET A 122 -9.05 5.50 -25.24
N SER A 123 -10.09 5.85 -24.51
CA SER A 123 -10.99 4.86 -23.91
C SER A 123 -12.45 5.24 -24.18
N VAL A 124 -13.28 4.22 -24.34
CA VAL A 124 -14.73 4.35 -24.45
C VAL A 124 -15.39 3.46 -23.43
N ASP A 125 -16.36 3.97 -22.71
CA ASP A 125 -17.17 3.20 -21.77
C ASP A 125 -18.65 3.36 -22.15
N ILE A 126 -19.29 2.27 -22.59
CA ILE A 126 -20.68 2.24 -23.06
C ILE A 126 -21.45 1.25 -22.19
N LYS A 127 -22.56 1.72 -21.63
CA LYS A 127 -23.47 0.91 -20.82
C LYS A 127 -24.87 0.95 -21.43
N ASN A 128 -25.64 -0.13 -21.26
CA ASN A 128 -27.06 -0.10 -21.53
C ASN A 128 -27.73 0.88 -20.58
N THR A 129 -28.67 1.66 -21.09
CA THR A 129 -29.50 2.58 -20.34
C THR A 129 -30.97 2.21 -20.51
N GLU A 130 -31.87 2.80 -19.71
CA GLU A 130 -33.33 2.61 -19.89
C GLU A 130 -33.80 3.10 -21.25
N GLU A 131 -33.15 4.14 -21.81
CA GLU A 131 -33.47 4.70 -23.12
C GLU A 131 -32.86 3.89 -24.28
N GLU A 132 -31.71 3.28 -24.04
CA GLU A 132 -30.97 2.47 -25.02
C GLU A 132 -30.59 1.10 -24.40
N PRO A 133 -31.55 0.20 -24.15
CA PRO A 133 -31.29 -1.05 -23.41
C PRO A 133 -30.43 -2.05 -24.17
N ASP A 134 -30.36 -1.94 -25.47
CA ASP A 134 -29.63 -2.88 -26.37
C ASP A 134 -28.39 -2.23 -27.02
N ILE A 135 -27.92 -1.11 -26.52
CA ILE A 135 -26.74 -0.41 -27.07
C ILE A 135 -25.48 -1.28 -27.00
N VAL A 136 -25.35 -2.08 -25.93
CA VAL A 136 -24.33 -3.11 -25.80
C VAL A 136 -24.98 -4.45 -26.10
N PRO A 137 -24.64 -5.12 -27.22
CA PRO A 137 -25.22 -6.40 -27.56
C PRO A 137 -24.86 -7.47 -26.52
N THR A 138 -25.74 -8.43 -26.34
CA THR A 138 -25.45 -9.60 -25.49
C THR A 138 -24.23 -10.36 -26.04
N PRO A 139 -23.18 -10.59 -25.21
CA PRO A 139 -21.96 -11.20 -25.69
C PRO A 139 -22.15 -12.65 -26.15
N ASP A 140 -21.76 -12.97 -27.37
CA ASP A 140 -21.55 -14.35 -27.81
C ASP A 140 -20.15 -14.82 -27.41
N PHE A 141 -19.98 -15.28 -26.17
CA PHE A 141 -18.71 -15.76 -25.66
C PHE A 141 -18.12 -16.95 -26.43
N ILE A 142 -18.92 -17.75 -27.09
CA ILE A 142 -18.47 -18.90 -27.89
C ILE A 142 -17.94 -18.41 -29.24
N GLY A 143 -18.64 -17.47 -29.86
CA GLY A 143 -18.26 -16.87 -31.13
C GLY A 143 -16.94 -16.12 -31.03
N TYR A 144 -16.81 -15.18 -30.13
CA TYR A 144 -15.60 -14.37 -30.04
C TYR A 144 -14.36 -15.13 -29.53
N ARG A 145 -14.51 -16.23 -28.80
CA ARG A 145 -13.39 -17.14 -28.49
C ARG A 145 -12.79 -17.80 -29.72
N LYS A 146 -13.58 -18.03 -30.73
CA LYS A 146 -13.14 -18.59 -32.01
C LYS A 146 -12.60 -17.51 -32.94
N ASP A 147 -13.21 -16.35 -32.91
CA ASP A 147 -12.80 -15.16 -33.66
C ASP A 147 -12.86 -13.91 -32.81
N PRO A 148 -11.70 -13.44 -32.28
CA PRO A 148 -11.65 -12.26 -31.45
C PRO A 148 -12.15 -10.97 -32.11
N SER A 149 -12.21 -10.92 -33.46
CA SER A 149 -12.74 -9.77 -34.19
C SER A 149 -14.23 -9.55 -33.99
N THR A 150 -14.93 -10.59 -33.53
CA THR A 150 -16.39 -10.55 -33.24
C THR A 150 -16.67 -10.18 -31.77
N ALA A 151 -15.64 -9.82 -30.99
CA ALA A 151 -15.83 -9.42 -29.60
C ALA A 151 -16.75 -8.20 -29.48
N PRO A 152 -17.66 -8.18 -28.49
CA PRO A 152 -18.52 -7.03 -28.26
C PRO A 152 -17.71 -5.76 -28.09
N GLY A 153 -18.06 -4.71 -28.81
CA GLY A 153 -17.40 -3.42 -28.71
C GLY A 153 -16.43 -3.08 -29.83
N ILE A 154 -15.88 -4.05 -30.56
CA ILE A 154 -14.98 -3.75 -31.68
C ILE A 154 -15.66 -2.87 -32.74
N ASP A 155 -16.92 -3.15 -33.06
CA ASP A 155 -17.71 -2.33 -33.99
C ASP A 155 -18.09 -0.96 -33.38
N LEU A 156 -18.09 -0.82 -32.07
CA LEU A 156 -18.44 0.43 -31.41
C LEU A 156 -17.39 1.52 -31.68
N LEU A 157 -16.11 1.17 -31.77
CA LEU A 157 -15.02 2.10 -32.08
C LEU A 157 -15.13 2.68 -33.50
N ASN A 158 -15.65 1.90 -34.44
CA ASN A 158 -15.84 2.29 -35.83
C ASN A 158 -17.21 2.95 -36.08
N ASN A 159 -18.08 3.01 -35.07
CA ASN A 159 -19.39 3.61 -35.18
C ASN A 159 -19.33 5.10 -34.82
N PRO A 160 -19.63 6.02 -35.77
CA PRO A 160 -19.60 7.47 -35.50
C PRO A 160 -20.44 7.90 -34.29
N LYS A 161 -21.53 7.16 -33.97
CA LYS A 161 -22.37 7.43 -32.79
C LYS A 161 -21.59 7.37 -31.47
N TYR A 162 -20.52 6.58 -31.41
CA TYR A 162 -19.74 6.36 -30.20
C TYR A 162 -18.36 6.99 -30.25
N ALA A 163 -17.91 7.47 -31.40
CA ALA A 163 -16.63 8.14 -31.55
C ALA A 163 -16.54 9.37 -30.62
N ASP A 164 -17.64 10.11 -30.48
CA ASP A 164 -17.73 11.29 -29.60
C ASP A 164 -17.73 10.92 -28.09
N LYS A 165 -17.96 9.65 -27.76
CA LYS A 165 -17.90 9.15 -26.36
C LYS A 165 -16.52 8.63 -26.00
N ALA A 166 -15.60 8.56 -26.95
CA ALA A 166 -14.22 8.17 -26.68
C ALA A 166 -13.46 9.34 -26.01
N VAL A 167 -12.94 9.07 -24.84
CA VAL A 167 -12.19 10.07 -24.04
C VAL A 167 -10.79 9.58 -23.73
N PRO A 168 -9.77 10.45 -23.77
CA PRO A 168 -8.42 10.05 -23.40
C PRO A 168 -8.32 9.81 -21.89
N THR A 169 -7.58 8.78 -21.51
CA THR A 169 -7.12 8.59 -20.15
C THR A 169 -5.80 9.34 -19.97
N ILE A 170 -5.69 10.14 -18.93
CA ILE A 170 -4.55 11.02 -18.71
C ILE A 170 -3.83 10.62 -17.42
N ASN A 171 -2.53 10.45 -17.54
CA ASN A 171 -1.62 10.39 -16.39
C ASN A 171 -0.51 11.42 -16.60
N MET A 172 -0.17 12.18 -15.57
CA MET A 172 0.85 13.22 -15.68
C MET A 172 1.60 13.40 -14.35
N ASN A 173 2.76 14.03 -14.39
CA ASN A 173 3.43 14.51 -13.19
C ASN A 173 2.91 15.88 -12.79
N SER A 174 2.79 16.12 -11.49
CA SER A 174 2.71 17.49 -10.98
C SER A 174 3.97 18.27 -11.34
N LYS A 175 3.83 19.59 -11.55
CA LYS A 175 4.99 20.49 -11.71
C LYS A 175 5.93 20.44 -10.49
N ASP A 176 5.40 20.11 -9.31
CA ASP A 176 6.11 20.05 -8.04
C ASP A 176 6.47 18.61 -7.62
N ALA A 177 6.36 17.66 -8.56
CA ALA A 177 6.67 16.26 -8.29
C ALA A 177 8.14 16.08 -7.87
N LYS A 178 8.34 15.27 -6.81
CA LYS A 178 9.65 14.98 -6.20
C LYS A 178 9.78 13.49 -5.97
N VAL A 179 11.00 13.00 -5.87
CA VAL A 179 11.24 11.63 -5.45
C VAL A 179 11.00 11.45 -3.94
N PRO A 180 10.55 10.27 -3.49
CA PRO A 180 10.38 9.98 -2.08
C PRO A 180 11.69 10.07 -1.31
N VAL A 181 11.63 10.63 -0.12
CA VAL A 181 12.73 10.66 0.83
C VAL A 181 12.31 10.07 2.17
N VAL A 182 13.25 9.39 2.82
CA VAL A 182 13.02 8.74 4.11
C VAL A 182 14.08 9.22 5.10
N TYR A 183 13.63 9.83 6.18
CA TYR A 183 14.45 10.16 7.33
C TYR A 183 14.43 8.97 8.29
N LYS A 184 15.59 8.40 8.58
CA LYS A 184 15.71 7.29 9.52
C LYS A 184 16.60 7.66 10.68
N ALA A 185 16.22 7.23 11.87
CA ALA A 185 17.07 7.24 13.04
C ALA A 185 16.89 5.95 13.82
N ASN A 186 17.96 5.48 14.43
CA ASN A 186 17.93 4.32 15.31
C ASN A 186 18.88 4.51 16.47
N ILE A 187 18.53 3.90 17.60
CA ILE A 187 19.37 3.72 18.77
C ILE A 187 19.29 2.26 19.19
N SER A 188 20.41 1.65 19.50
CA SER A 188 20.47 0.26 19.94
C SER A 188 21.52 0.11 21.03
N TYR A 189 21.14 -0.52 22.14
CA TYR A 189 22.06 -0.91 23.19
C TYR A 189 22.09 -2.44 23.28
N THR A 190 23.31 -3.01 23.25
CA THR A 190 23.56 -4.44 23.36
C THR A 190 24.43 -4.69 24.58
N HIS A 191 23.97 -5.62 25.44
CA HIS A 191 24.74 -6.11 26.59
C HIS A 191 25.05 -7.60 26.42
N PHE A 192 26.30 -7.97 26.61
CA PHE A 192 26.79 -9.34 26.66
C PHE A 192 26.96 -9.75 28.14
N PHE A 193 26.00 -10.49 28.68
CA PHE A 193 26.06 -11.02 30.03
C PHE A 193 27.16 -12.10 30.18
N SER A 194 27.48 -12.75 29.07
CA SER A 194 28.57 -13.73 28.95
C SER A 194 28.81 -13.98 27.45
N ASP A 195 29.84 -14.76 27.12
CA ASP A 195 30.12 -15.24 25.76
C ASP A 195 28.92 -16.03 25.16
N ARG A 196 27.98 -16.44 25.99
CA ARG A 196 26.82 -17.26 25.60
C ARG A 196 25.51 -16.53 25.63
N LEU A 197 25.40 -15.42 26.31
CA LEU A 197 24.13 -14.67 26.47
C LEU A 197 24.30 -13.22 26.12
N LYS A 198 23.59 -12.77 25.09
CA LYS A 198 23.47 -11.35 24.75
C LYS A 198 22.01 -10.94 24.69
N MET A 199 21.75 -9.70 25.03
CA MET A 199 20.45 -9.05 24.83
C MET A 199 20.65 -7.66 24.23
N SER A 200 19.67 -7.24 23.42
CA SER A 200 19.66 -5.89 22.82
C SER A 200 18.30 -5.25 22.95
N VAL A 201 18.32 -3.95 23.07
CA VAL A 201 17.13 -3.08 23.03
C VAL A 201 17.35 -2.04 21.95
N SER A 202 16.40 -1.89 21.06
CA SER A 202 16.53 -1.00 19.91
C SER A 202 15.27 -0.17 19.68
N GLY A 203 15.47 1.13 19.40
CA GLY A 203 14.43 2.05 18.98
C GLY A 203 14.66 2.50 17.54
N TYR A 204 13.59 2.61 16.75
CA TYR A 204 13.64 3.01 15.34
C TYR A 204 12.61 4.08 15.06
N MET A 205 13.00 5.08 14.28
CA MET A 205 12.13 6.09 13.70
C MET A 205 12.31 6.10 12.20
N THR A 206 11.20 6.10 11.47
CA THR A 206 11.19 6.24 10.01
C THR A 206 10.11 7.25 9.61
N LEU A 207 10.52 8.34 8.96
CA LEU A 207 9.61 9.36 8.45
C LEU A 207 9.75 9.42 6.92
N GLY A 208 8.78 8.85 6.22
CA GLY A 208 8.66 8.97 4.76
C GLY A 208 8.01 10.30 4.39
N ARG A 209 8.56 10.96 3.38
CA ARG A 209 8.06 12.22 2.83
C ARG A 209 8.15 12.19 1.31
N ASN A 210 7.33 13.02 0.66
CA ASN A 210 7.24 13.06 -0.79
C ASN A 210 6.89 11.70 -1.42
N ASN A 211 6.22 10.79 -0.70
CA ASN A 211 5.71 9.59 -1.31
C ASN A 211 4.71 10.00 -2.40
N TYR A 212 4.86 9.40 -3.56
CA TYR A 212 3.99 9.73 -4.67
C TYR A 212 2.63 9.04 -4.52
N MET A 213 1.62 9.70 -5.03
CA MET A 213 0.28 9.20 -5.19
C MET A 213 -0.40 9.91 -6.34
N TYR A 214 -1.56 9.44 -6.75
CA TYR A 214 -2.31 10.04 -7.83
C TYR A 214 -3.62 10.63 -7.32
N ILE A 215 -3.94 11.83 -7.78
CA ILE A 215 -5.22 12.49 -7.54
C ILE A 215 -5.90 12.83 -8.88
N ASP A 216 -7.22 12.77 -8.93
CA ASP A 216 -7.97 13.07 -10.14
C ASP A 216 -8.26 14.57 -10.25
N ARG A 217 -7.67 15.23 -11.23
CA ARG A 217 -7.83 16.65 -11.46
C ARG A 217 -9.06 17.04 -12.27
N ASN A 218 -9.71 16.07 -12.90
CA ASN A 218 -10.94 16.31 -13.65
C ASN A 218 -12.21 16.22 -12.80
N MET A 219 -12.12 15.72 -11.59
CA MET A 219 -13.23 15.75 -10.63
C MET A 219 -13.56 17.20 -10.24
N VAL A 220 -14.85 17.56 -10.13
CA VAL A 220 -15.29 18.89 -9.69
C VAL A 220 -14.70 19.26 -8.33
N ASP A 221 -14.43 20.56 -8.10
CA ASP A 221 -13.72 20.99 -6.89
C ASP A 221 -14.59 20.89 -5.63
N ASP A 222 -15.86 21.27 -5.74
CA ASP A 222 -16.81 21.27 -4.65
C ASP A 222 -17.91 20.23 -4.87
N PRO A 223 -18.41 19.59 -3.81
CA PRO A 223 -19.54 18.67 -3.93
C PRO A 223 -20.82 19.40 -4.33
N TYR A 224 -21.62 18.78 -5.17
CA TYR A 224 -22.94 19.32 -5.56
C TYR A 224 -23.90 19.41 -4.37
N PHE A 225 -23.81 18.47 -3.44
CA PHE A 225 -24.58 18.45 -2.22
C PHE A 225 -23.88 17.62 -1.13
N ARG A 226 -24.42 17.65 0.08
CA ARG A 226 -23.90 16.88 1.22
C ARG A 226 -24.97 16.03 1.87
N LEU A 227 -24.64 14.81 2.23
CA LEU A 227 -25.48 13.88 2.97
C LEU A 227 -25.43 14.22 4.46
N SER A 228 -26.39 14.99 4.96
CA SER A 228 -26.47 15.36 6.38
C SER A 228 -26.61 14.14 7.30
N ALA A 229 -27.30 13.09 6.85
CA ALA A 229 -27.47 11.83 7.58
C ALA A 229 -26.17 11.04 7.72
N GLU A 230 -25.15 11.31 6.90
CA GLU A 230 -23.85 10.63 6.91
C GLU A 230 -22.68 11.57 7.25
N GLY A 231 -22.86 12.41 8.28
CA GLY A 231 -21.80 13.29 8.75
C GLY A 231 -21.39 14.38 7.76
N ASN A 232 -22.32 14.84 6.92
CA ASN A 232 -22.11 15.82 5.86
C ASN A 232 -21.12 15.34 4.77
N ARG A 233 -21.12 14.06 4.43
CA ARG A 233 -20.37 13.51 3.31
C ARG A 233 -20.66 14.27 2.02
N GLY A 234 -19.63 14.72 1.32
CA GLY A 234 -19.75 15.40 0.02
C GLY A 234 -20.06 14.42 -1.11
N ILE A 235 -20.99 14.81 -1.99
CA ILE A 235 -21.37 14.04 -3.19
C ILE A 235 -21.03 14.88 -4.42
N TYR A 236 -20.23 14.31 -5.32
CA TYR A 236 -19.58 14.99 -6.42
C TYR A 236 -20.28 14.78 -7.77
N VAL A 237 -21.50 14.26 -7.76
CA VAL A 237 -22.40 14.21 -8.92
C VAL A 237 -23.71 14.94 -8.61
N PRO A 238 -24.39 15.52 -9.62
CA PRO A 238 -25.71 16.15 -9.41
C PRO A 238 -26.73 15.14 -8.93
N ALA A 239 -27.58 15.50 -7.96
CA ALA A 239 -28.62 14.61 -7.45
C ALA A 239 -29.63 14.14 -8.53
N SER A 240 -29.83 14.94 -9.58
CA SER A 240 -30.70 14.62 -10.72
C SER A 240 -30.15 13.48 -11.62
N THR A 241 -28.87 13.15 -11.52
CA THR A 241 -28.21 12.10 -12.32
C THR A 241 -28.11 10.77 -11.57
N ILE A 242 -28.52 10.75 -10.30
CA ILE A 242 -28.54 9.52 -9.49
C ILE A 242 -29.73 8.67 -9.87
N GLY A 243 -29.51 7.43 -10.27
CA GLY A 243 -30.55 6.48 -10.59
C GLY A 243 -31.47 6.18 -9.40
N LYS A 244 -32.71 5.71 -9.66
CA LYS A 244 -33.66 5.32 -8.61
C LYS A 244 -33.15 4.19 -7.71
N ASP A 245 -32.24 3.38 -8.23
CA ASP A 245 -31.53 2.30 -7.54
C ASP A 245 -30.26 2.77 -6.80
N GLY A 246 -29.96 4.08 -6.83
CA GLY A 246 -28.78 4.67 -6.23
C GLY A 246 -27.51 4.57 -7.09
N THR A 247 -27.60 4.11 -8.33
CA THR A 247 -26.45 4.09 -9.23
C THR A 247 -25.98 5.49 -9.59
N LEU A 248 -24.65 5.66 -9.64
CA LEU A 248 -24.00 6.92 -9.98
C LEU A 248 -23.26 6.79 -11.31
N ASP A 249 -23.28 7.84 -12.12
CA ASP A 249 -22.35 8.01 -13.22
C ASP A 249 -21.28 9.04 -12.82
N TRP A 250 -20.07 8.56 -12.59
CA TRP A 250 -18.93 9.40 -12.19
C TRP A 250 -18.56 10.47 -13.23
N MET A 251 -18.93 10.29 -14.51
CA MET A 251 -18.69 11.28 -15.55
C MET A 251 -19.47 12.58 -15.30
N GLU A 252 -20.60 12.49 -14.63
CA GLU A 252 -21.41 13.66 -14.26
C GLU A 252 -20.76 14.54 -13.19
N GLY A 253 -19.73 14.03 -12.51
CA GLY A 253 -18.92 14.76 -11.54
C GLY A 253 -17.64 15.36 -12.14
N ARG A 254 -17.53 15.52 -13.47
CA ARG A 254 -16.31 16.02 -14.13
C ARG A 254 -16.38 17.50 -14.47
N LYS A 255 -15.20 18.17 -14.41
CA LYS A 255 -15.03 19.55 -14.90
C LYS A 255 -15.20 19.60 -16.40
N SER A 256 -14.66 18.61 -17.11
CA SER A 256 -14.78 18.44 -18.54
C SER A 256 -15.19 17.01 -18.90
N THR A 257 -16.17 16.87 -19.77
CA THR A 257 -16.60 15.59 -20.34
C THR A 257 -15.81 15.17 -21.58
N LYS A 258 -14.95 16.06 -22.11
CA LYS A 258 -14.08 15.76 -23.26
C LYS A 258 -12.85 14.94 -22.87
N VAL A 259 -12.54 14.85 -21.59
CA VAL A 259 -11.45 14.04 -21.04
C VAL A 259 -12.00 13.12 -19.95
N GLY A 260 -11.43 11.94 -19.82
CA GLY A 260 -11.74 11.01 -18.77
C GLY A 260 -11.11 11.41 -17.42
N ARG A 261 -10.58 10.46 -16.69
CA ARG A 261 -9.77 10.77 -15.50
C ARG A 261 -8.48 11.46 -15.87
N VAL A 262 -8.10 12.47 -15.11
CA VAL A 262 -6.82 13.15 -15.22
C VAL A 262 -6.03 12.94 -13.94
N LEU A 263 -5.22 11.89 -13.92
CA LEU A 263 -4.48 11.42 -12.76
C LEU A 263 -3.12 12.12 -12.67
N GLU A 264 -3.01 13.06 -11.76
CA GLU A 264 -1.76 13.77 -11.49
C GLU A 264 -0.99 13.08 -10.36
N LEU A 265 0.27 12.71 -10.64
CA LEU A 265 1.22 12.24 -9.64
C LEU A 265 1.67 13.42 -8.78
N VAL A 266 1.28 13.39 -7.51
CA VAL A 266 1.67 14.36 -6.49
C VAL A 266 2.59 13.72 -5.46
N SER A 267 3.43 14.53 -4.82
CA SER A 267 4.44 14.10 -3.83
C SER A 267 4.04 14.49 -2.40
N GLU A 268 2.77 14.24 -2.03
CA GLU A 268 2.20 14.64 -0.75
C GLU A 268 2.06 13.49 0.26
N GLY A 269 2.44 12.29 -0.14
CA GLY A 269 2.38 11.12 0.71
C GLY A 269 3.36 11.19 1.88
N LYS A 270 2.88 10.79 3.07
CA LYS A 270 3.63 10.81 4.34
C LYS A 270 3.50 9.47 5.04
N VAL A 271 4.58 9.04 5.66
CA VAL A 271 4.62 7.87 6.55
C VAL A 271 5.36 8.26 7.82
N ASN A 272 4.81 7.91 8.98
CA ASN A 272 5.47 7.99 10.26
C ASN A 272 5.47 6.61 10.91
N GLN A 273 6.65 6.07 11.18
CA GLN A 273 6.82 4.79 11.83
C GLN A 273 7.73 4.91 13.02
N PHE A 274 7.31 4.34 14.14
CA PHE A 274 8.11 4.18 15.34
C PHE A 274 8.07 2.71 15.73
N ALA A 275 9.23 2.14 16.02
CA ALA A 275 9.32 0.75 16.44
C ALA A 275 10.29 0.61 17.61
N PHE A 276 10.00 -0.35 18.48
CA PHE A 276 10.84 -0.74 19.59
C PHE A 276 11.02 -2.25 19.55
N THR A 277 12.26 -2.71 19.62
CA THR A 277 12.59 -4.13 19.57
C THR A 277 13.42 -4.53 20.79
N VAL A 278 13.06 -5.65 21.39
CA VAL A 278 13.90 -6.36 22.36
C VAL A 278 14.27 -7.70 21.75
N ASP A 279 15.54 -8.01 21.69
CA ASP A 279 16.02 -9.30 21.20
C ASP A 279 17.09 -9.88 22.10
N GLY A 280 17.23 -11.19 22.04
CA GLY A 280 18.24 -11.91 22.80
C GLY A 280 18.64 -13.21 22.14
N THR A 281 19.86 -13.63 22.39
CA THR A 281 20.40 -14.92 21.95
C THR A 281 21.11 -15.60 23.11
N TRP A 282 20.74 -16.83 23.38
CA TRP A 282 21.36 -17.67 24.36
C TRP A 282 21.92 -18.95 23.75
N ARG A 283 23.24 -19.10 23.78
CA ARG A 283 23.96 -20.32 23.41
C ARG A 283 24.13 -21.17 24.66
N TYR A 284 23.34 -22.20 24.75
CA TYR A 284 23.39 -23.07 25.91
C TYR A 284 24.34 -24.26 25.68
N TYR A 285 24.04 -25.43 26.12
CA TYR A 285 24.96 -26.58 26.06
C TYR A 285 25.41 -26.91 24.61
N LYS A 286 26.76 -27.07 24.39
CA LYS A 286 27.40 -27.33 23.10
C LYS A 286 27.03 -26.27 22.05
N ASP A 287 26.37 -26.68 20.96
CA ASP A 287 25.97 -25.90 19.82
C ASP A 287 24.47 -25.54 19.86
N GLY A 288 23.79 -25.78 20.98
CA GLY A 288 22.39 -25.39 21.17
C GLY A 288 22.26 -23.88 21.25
N GLU A 289 21.27 -23.33 20.56
CA GLU A 289 20.98 -21.90 20.54
C GLU A 289 19.47 -21.63 20.66
N LEU A 290 19.11 -20.61 21.42
CA LEU A 290 17.78 -20.06 21.50
C LEU A 290 17.87 -18.55 21.28
N SER A 291 17.10 -18.04 20.35
CA SER A 291 16.96 -16.62 20.06
C SER A 291 15.51 -16.21 20.12
N PHE A 292 15.27 -15.00 20.61
CA PHE A 292 13.95 -14.37 20.55
C PHE A 292 14.07 -12.92 20.07
N SER A 293 13.03 -12.42 19.45
CA SER A 293 12.87 -11.02 19.11
C SER A 293 11.41 -10.63 19.20
N TYR A 294 11.14 -9.61 19.98
CA TYR A 294 9.83 -8.96 20.06
C TYR A 294 9.91 -7.53 19.56
N THR A 295 9.03 -7.18 18.63
CA THR A 295 8.91 -5.82 18.10
C THR A 295 7.50 -5.29 18.34
N TRP A 296 7.44 -4.12 18.97
CA TRP A 296 6.27 -3.25 18.95
C TRP A 296 6.45 -2.21 17.84
N ASN A 297 5.38 -1.94 17.07
CA ASN A 297 5.44 -1.03 15.93
C ASN A 297 4.18 -0.16 15.86
N ASP A 298 4.36 1.13 15.56
CA ASP A 298 3.30 2.10 15.27
C ASP A 298 3.59 2.77 13.93
N THR A 299 2.79 2.46 12.92
CA THR A 299 2.94 3.00 11.57
C THR A 299 1.66 3.70 11.15
N LYS A 300 1.79 4.99 10.82
CA LYS A 300 0.71 5.81 10.27
C LYS A 300 1.12 6.40 8.94
N ASP A 301 0.16 6.50 8.04
CA ASP A 301 0.33 7.16 6.75
C ASP A 301 -0.95 7.88 6.34
N ASN A 302 -0.86 8.68 5.28
CA ASN A 302 -2.03 9.35 4.72
C ASN A 302 -2.58 8.65 3.47
N THR A 303 -1.94 7.60 2.95
CA THR A 303 -2.30 7.01 1.66
C THR A 303 -2.29 5.49 1.61
N SER A 304 -1.40 4.82 2.32
CA SER A 304 -1.12 3.37 2.20
C SER A 304 -1.00 2.88 0.73
N TYR A 305 -0.46 3.73 -0.14
CA TYR A 305 -0.35 3.46 -1.55
C TYR A 305 0.43 2.17 -1.84
N ASN A 306 -0.15 1.26 -2.61
CA ASN A 306 0.44 -0.04 -2.94
C ASN A 306 0.48 -0.33 -4.46
N GLY A 307 0.11 0.61 -5.31
CA GLY A 307 0.03 0.41 -6.76
C GLY A 307 1.26 0.92 -7.50
N ASN A 308 1.57 0.30 -8.64
CA ASN A 308 2.64 0.72 -9.54
C ASN A 308 2.12 1.59 -10.69
N VAL A 309 0.81 1.68 -10.87
CA VAL A 309 0.13 2.42 -11.94
C VAL A 309 -0.89 3.37 -11.34
N ALA A 310 -1.10 4.49 -12.02
CA ALA A 310 -1.97 5.57 -11.56
C ALA A 310 -3.38 5.09 -11.19
N ASN A 311 -3.99 4.29 -12.04
CA ASN A 311 -5.33 3.78 -11.80
C ASN A 311 -5.41 2.88 -10.55
N SER A 312 -4.50 1.91 -10.41
CA SER A 312 -4.45 1.02 -9.23
C SER A 312 -4.18 1.77 -7.93
N ALA A 313 -3.43 2.87 -8.00
CA ALA A 313 -3.14 3.71 -6.86
C ALA A 313 -4.41 4.32 -6.27
N THR A 314 -5.22 4.93 -7.11
CA THR A 314 -6.46 5.58 -6.68
C THR A 314 -7.51 4.58 -6.20
N LEU A 315 -7.55 3.36 -6.79
CA LEU A 315 -8.47 2.30 -6.38
C LEU A 315 -8.19 1.74 -4.98
N SER A 316 -6.98 1.90 -4.46
CA SER A 316 -6.59 1.40 -3.12
C SER A 316 -6.77 2.41 -2.01
N GLN A 317 -7.15 3.65 -2.33
CA GLN A 317 -7.31 4.71 -1.35
C GLN A 317 -8.72 4.77 -0.80
N MET A 318 -8.85 4.54 0.51
CA MET A 318 -10.13 4.66 1.22
C MET A 318 -10.34 6.09 1.67
N VAL A 319 -11.53 6.63 1.39
CA VAL A 319 -11.85 8.05 1.56
C VAL A 319 -13.10 8.28 2.40
N VAL A 320 -13.20 9.45 2.97
CA VAL A 320 -14.42 9.91 3.65
C VAL A 320 -15.38 10.47 2.60
N ASP A 321 -14.92 11.45 1.82
CA ASP A 321 -15.65 12.07 0.71
C ASP A 321 -14.70 12.49 -0.44
N ASP A 322 -13.79 13.43 -0.24
CA ASP A 322 -12.86 13.89 -1.27
C ASP A 322 -11.58 13.03 -1.33
N PRO A 323 -11.34 12.27 -2.41
CA PRO A 323 -10.12 11.47 -2.57
C PRO A 323 -8.83 12.30 -2.68
N ARG A 324 -8.94 13.64 -2.85
CA ARG A 324 -7.82 14.57 -2.88
C ARG A 324 -7.42 15.09 -1.49
N ASP A 325 -8.27 14.87 -0.45
CA ASP A 325 -7.93 15.23 0.93
C ASP A 325 -6.93 14.24 1.55
N LEU A 326 -5.66 14.62 1.50
CA LEU A 326 -4.53 13.87 2.04
C LEU A 326 -4.04 14.39 3.39
N SER A 327 -4.83 15.20 4.03
CA SER A 327 -4.44 15.88 5.28
C SER A 327 -4.34 14.92 6.47
N LYS A 328 -5.14 13.85 6.50
CA LYS A 328 -5.28 12.96 7.65
C LYS A 328 -4.28 11.81 7.64
N MET A 329 -3.55 11.66 8.74
CA MET A 329 -2.70 10.52 9.04
C MET A 329 -3.47 9.51 9.89
N THR A 330 -3.67 8.30 9.38
CA THR A 330 -4.28 7.18 10.10
C THR A 330 -3.37 5.96 10.08
N TYR A 331 -3.74 4.86 10.71
CA TYR A 331 -2.94 3.65 10.66
C TYR A 331 -2.75 3.17 9.22
N SER A 332 -1.54 2.72 8.92
CA SER A 332 -1.17 2.18 7.61
C SER A 332 -1.78 0.79 7.39
N ASN A 333 -2.06 0.43 6.12
CA ASN A 333 -2.37 -0.95 5.74
C ASN A 333 -1.22 -1.91 6.09
N ASN A 334 0.01 -1.39 6.15
CA ASN A 334 1.22 -2.15 6.48
C ASN A 334 1.51 -2.21 7.99
N GLN A 335 0.60 -1.68 8.82
CA GLN A 335 0.74 -1.73 10.27
C GLN A 335 0.59 -3.17 10.77
N PHE A 336 1.54 -3.58 11.57
CA PHE A 336 1.38 -4.63 12.56
C PHE A 336 1.82 -4.08 13.92
N ARG A 337 1.05 -4.29 14.98
CA ARG A 337 1.36 -3.74 16.29
C ARG A 337 2.42 -4.56 17.02
N HIS A 338 2.36 -5.87 16.87
CA HIS A 338 3.19 -6.82 17.58
C HIS A 338 3.77 -7.85 16.62
N LYS A 339 5.07 -8.11 16.75
CA LYS A 339 5.73 -9.23 16.07
C LYS A 339 6.61 -9.95 17.07
N LEU A 340 6.44 -11.26 17.18
CA LEU A 340 7.26 -12.14 18.00
C LEU A 340 7.89 -13.21 17.13
N VAL A 341 9.20 -13.35 17.25
CA VAL A 341 9.94 -14.44 16.61
C VAL A 341 10.77 -15.12 17.68
N VAL A 342 10.59 -16.42 17.81
CA VAL A 342 11.41 -17.28 18.68
C VAL A 342 11.94 -18.41 17.83
N TYR A 343 13.25 -18.60 17.79
CA TYR A 343 13.83 -19.70 17.05
C TYR A 343 15.03 -20.27 17.79
N GLY A 344 15.32 -21.52 17.53
CA GLY A 344 16.46 -22.16 18.13
C GLY A 344 16.70 -23.57 17.62
N SER A 345 17.82 -24.12 18.02
CA SER A 345 18.18 -25.50 17.76
C SER A 345 18.61 -26.20 19.04
N ALA A 346 18.19 -27.45 19.19
CA ALA A 346 18.72 -28.33 20.23
C ALA A 346 20.21 -28.64 19.94
N PRO A 347 21.01 -28.98 20.97
CA PRO A 347 22.35 -29.45 20.77
C PRO A 347 22.39 -30.65 19.84
N THR A 348 23.37 -30.68 18.94
CA THR A 348 23.53 -31.79 18.00
C THR A 348 23.94 -33.06 18.73
N PHE A 349 23.15 -34.13 18.59
CA PHE A 349 23.45 -35.46 19.08
C PHE A 349 23.49 -36.47 17.94
N TRP A 350 24.54 -37.28 17.89
CA TRP A 350 24.79 -38.27 16.81
C TRP A 350 24.63 -37.69 15.38
N GLY A 351 24.97 -36.42 15.20
CA GLY A 351 24.83 -35.73 13.93
C GLY A 351 23.39 -35.35 13.58
N ILE A 352 22.44 -35.47 14.51
CA ILE A 352 21.05 -35.01 14.37
C ILE A 352 20.91 -33.64 15.03
N THR A 353 20.38 -32.69 14.30
CA THR A 353 20.01 -31.36 14.78
C THR A 353 18.49 -31.17 14.64
N VAL A 354 17.84 -30.72 15.70
CA VAL A 354 16.43 -30.34 15.69
C VAL A 354 16.34 -28.84 15.89
N GLY A 355 15.70 -28.17 14.95
CA GLY A 355 15.43 -26.73 15.03
C GLY A 355 13.93 -26.46 15.04
N ALA A 356 13.56 -25.37 15.70
CA ALA A 356 12.20 -24.85 15.71
C ALA A 356 12.18 -23.33 15.51
N ARG A 357 11.14 -22.83 14.85
CA ARG A 357 10.90 -21.41 14.70
C ARG A 357 9.42 -21.10 14.90
N PHE A 358 9.12 -20.28 15.88
CA PHE A 358 7.82 -19.67 16.03
C PHE A 358 7.85 -18.24 15.48
N SER A 359 6.89 -17.87 14.64
CA SER A 359 6.71 -16.53 14.11
C SER A 359 5.27 -16.10 14.33
N GLY A 360 5.06 -15.00 15.06
CA GLY A 360 3.74 -14.47 15.34
C GLY A 360 3.62 -12.99 15.02
N ILE A 361 2.46 -12.60 14.51
CA ILE A 361 2.13 -11.22 14.14
C ILE A 361 0.73 -10.90 14.67
N GLY A 362 0.55 -9.70 15.22
CA GLY A 362 -0.74 -9.22 15.69
C GLY A 362 -0.96 -7.74 15.42
N GLY A 363 -2.23 -7.33 15.38
CA GLY A 363 -2.61 -5.95 15.19
C GLY A 363 -2.46 -5.43 13.77
N THR A 364 -2.59 -6.30 12.76
CA THR A 364 -2.82 -5.87 11.37
C THR A 364 -4.16 -5.15 11.26
N ARG A 365 -4.34 -4.33 10.22
CA ARG A 365 -5.44 -3.38 10.15
C ARG A 365 -6.41 -3.71 9.01
N TYR A 366 -7.66 -3.29 9.19
CA TYR A 366 -8.70 -3.32 8.15
C TYR A 366 -9.66 -2.14 8.31
N SER A 367 -10.40 -1.84 7.24
CA SER A 367 -11.39 -0.77 7.19
C SER A 367 -12.78 -1.33 6.93
N MET A 368 -13.82 -0.59 7.33
CA MET A 368 -15.20 -0.81 6.89
C MET A 368 -15.49 0.18 5.76
N ILE A 369 -15.90 -0.33 4.62
CA ILE A 369 -16.23 0.45 3.42
C ILE A 369 -17.61 0.09 2.90
N VAL A 370 -18.18 0.98 2.11
CA VAL A 370 -19.42 0.72 1.38
C VAL A 370 -19.11 -0.10 0.14
N ASN A 371 -20.01 -1.02 -0.22
CA ASN A 371 -19.92 -1.77 -1.46
C ASN A 371 -20.64 -1.00 -2.59
N GLY A 372 -19.92 -0.13 -3.24
CA GLY A 372 -20.45 0.77 -4.28
C GLY A 372 -19.71 2.10 -4.23
N ASN A 373 -20.25 3.10 -4.87
CA ASN A 373 -19.71 4.46 -4.92
C ASN A 373 -20.74 5.40 -4.29
N VAL A 374 -20.40 5.98 -3.14
CA VAL A 374 -21.30 6.89 -2.42
C VAL A 374 -21.00 8.35 -2.75
N ASN A 375 -19.72 8.70 -2.82
CA ASN A 375 -19.29 10.08 -3.01
C ASN A 375 -19.36 10.58 -4.46
N GLY A 376 -19.50 9.66 -5.44
CA GLY A 376 -19.54 10.02 -6.86
C GLY A 376 -18.16 10.25 -7.47
N ASP A 377 -17.08 9.78 -6.83
CA ASP A 377 -15.77 9.72 -7.47
C ASP A 377 -15.71 8.57 -8.50
N PHE A 378 -14.57 8.29 -9.07
CA PHE A 378 -14.43 7.20 -10.05
C PHE A 378 -14.40 5.81 -9.41
N VAL A 379 -14.21 5.71 -8.10
CA VAL A 379 -13.79 4.46 -7.45
C VAL A 379 -14.96 3.80 -6.74
N ASP A 380 -15.29 2.59 -7.16
CA ASP A 380 -16.22 1.75 -6.42
C ASP A 380 -15.54 1.12 -5.20
N SER A 381 -16.26 1.07 -4.08
CA SER A 381 -15.83 0.37 -2.88
C SER A 381 -14.55 0.93 -2.23
N ASN A 382 -14.42 2.26 -2.22
CA ASN A 382 -13.39 2.98 -1.47
C ASN A 382 -13.97 3.89 -0.38
N ASP A 383 -15.26 4.16 -0.41
CA ASP A 383 -15.93 5.02 0.58
C ASP A 383 -15.96 4.37 1.95
N LEU A 384 -15.39 5.04 2.95
CA LEU A 384 -15.48 4.61 4.35
C LEU A 384 -16.94 4.66 4.82
N ALA A 385 -17.39 3.59 5.46
CA ALA A 385 -18.78 3.46 5.86
C ALA A 385 -19.14 4.44 6.98
N TYR A 386 -20.30 5.09 6.88
CA TYR A 386 -20.92 5.77 8.01
C TYR A 386 -21.63 4.74 8.90
N VAL A 387 -21.30 4.71 10.17
CA VAL A 387 -21.86 3.75 11.12
C VAL A 387 -22.92 4.46 11.97
N TYR A 388 -24.18 4.18 11.68
CA TYR A 388 -25.31 4.74 12.44
C TYR A 388 -25.26 4.32 13.92
N ASP A 389 -25.65 5.22 14.83
CA ASP A 389 -25.82 4.86 16.24
C ASP A 389 -27.15 4.13 16.42
N PRO A 390 -27.16 2.85 16.82
CA PRO A 390 -28.40 2.10 16.99
C PRO A 390 -29.30 2.64 18.13
N ASN A 391 -28.74 3.49 19.00
CA ASN A 391 -29.50 4.14 20.08
C ASN A 391 -30.17 5.47 19.67
N SER A 392 -29.82 5.98 18.48
CA SER A 392 -30.42 7.21 17.95
C SER A 392 -31.81 6.95 17.38
N SER A 393 -32.76 7.83 17.70
CA SER A 393 -34.12 7.81 17.09
C SER A 393 -34.12 8.12 15.60
N ALA A 394 -33.05 8.76 15.10
CA ALA A 394 -32.87 9.07 13.68
C ALA A 394 -32.35 7.86 12.86
N THR A 395 -31.93 6.79 13.52
CA THR A 395 -31.43 5.58 12.82
C THR A 395 -32.62 4.77 12.29
N PRO A 396 -32.68 4.48 10.98
CA PRO A 396 -33.71 3.62 10.40
C PRO A 396 -33.75 2.24 11.07
N ASP A 397 -34.95 1.69 11.26
CA ASP A 397 -35.14 0.44 12.01
C ASP A 397 -34.37 -0.73 11.41
N TYR A 398 -34.36 -0.89 10.08
CA TYR A 398 -33.63 -1.95 9.41
C TYR A 398 -32.11 -1.87 9.62
N ILE A 399 -31.55 -0.64 9.69
CA ILE A 399 -30.11 -0.44 9.99
C ILE A 399 -29.84 -0.78 11.46
N ARG A 400 -30.71 -0.32 12.37
CA ARG A 400 -30.62 -0.62 13.81
C ARG A 400 -30.62 -2.12 14.07
N GLU A 401 -31.54 -2.85 13.42
CA GLU A 401 -31.63 -4.30 13.53
C GLU A 401 -30.38 -5.00 12.98
N GLY A 402 -29.87 -4.55 11.82
CA GLY A 402 -28.64 -5.08 11.23
C GLY A 402 -27.43 -4.90 12.14
N ILE A 403 -27.23 -3.70 12.69
CA ILE A 403 -26.13 -3.40 13.61
C ILE A 403 -26.27 -4.26 14.88
N ASN A 404 -27.46 -4.32 15.48
CA ASN A 404 -27.71 -5.10 16.70
C ASN A 404 -27.51 -6.61 16.44
N SER A 405 -27.89 -7.10 15.28
CA SER A 405 -27.64 -8.49 14.88
C SER A 405 -26.14 -8.84 14.92
N ILE A 406 -25.29 -7.98 14.36
CA ILE A 406 -23.83 -8.19 14.40
C ILE A 406 -23.30 -8.09 15.83
N LEU A 407 -23.74 -7.08 16.59
CA LEU A 407 -23.23 -6.85 17.95
C LEU A 407 -23.62 -7.96 18.93
N ASN A 408 -24.79 -8.59 18.75
CA ASN A 408 -25.31 -9.66 19.58
C ASN A 408 -24.93 -11.06 19.09
N ASN A 409 -24.40 -11.18 17.87
CA ASN A 409 -23.95 -12.48 17.36
C ASN A 409 -22.73 -12.97 18.16
N PRO A 410 -22.81 -14.14 18.88
CA PRO A 410 -21.69 -14.66 19.65
C PRO A 410 -20.48 -15.00 18.78
N ASP A 411 -20.70 -15.38 17.53
CA ASP A 411 -19.66 -15.81 16.59
C ASP A 411 -18.98 -14.64 15.87
N ALA A 412 -19.51 -13.42 15.99
CA ALA A 412 -18.88 -12.25 15.38
C ALA A 412 -17.62 -11.85 16.15
N GLU A 413 -16.54 -11.63 15.40
CA GLU A 413 -15.24 -11.24 15.92
C GLU A 413 -15.32 -10.00 16.85
N LYS A 414 -14.70 -10.09 18.02
CA LYS A 414 -14.66 -8.98 18.98
C LYS A 414 -14.14 -7.68 18.34
N SER A 415 -13.13 -7.77 17.48
CA SER A 415 -12.54 -6.61 16.83
C SER A 415 -13.53 -5.88 15.92
N VAL A 416 -14.42 -6.60 15.25
CA VAL A 416 -15.51 -6.02 14.43
C VAL A 416 -16.49 -5.27 15.31
N LYS A 417 -16.96 -5.90 16.39
CA LYS A 417 -17.89 -5.28 17.34
C LYS A 417 -17.32 -4.00 17.97
N ASP A 418 -16.04 -4.04 18.36
CA ASP A 418 -15.34 -2.90 18.96
C ASP A 418 -15.17 -1.76 17.94
N TYR A 419 -14.88 -2.09 16.68
CA TYR A 419 -14.75 -1.09 15.61
C TYR A 419 -16.10 -0.45 15.28
N ILE A 420 -17.18 -1.22 15.18
CA ILE A 420 -18.55 -0.71 15.00
C ILE A 420 -18.92 0.24 16.14
N ARG A 421 -18.77 -0.18 17.41
CA ARG A 421 -19.09 0.64 18.58
C ARG A 421 -18.30 1.96 18.62
N LYS A 422 -17.01 1.90 18.30
CA LYS A 422 -16.14 3.10 18.22
C LYS A 422 -16.58 4.07 17.14
N SER A 423 -17.30 3.59 16.13
CA SER A 423 -17.69 4.36 14.95
C SER A 423 -19.14 4.86 14.98
N PHE A 424 -19.90 4.64 16.04
CA PHE A 424 -21.29 5.09 16.14
C PHE A 424 -21.44 6.60 15.85
N GLY A 425 -22.38 6.94 14.98
CA GLY A 425 -22.73 8.30 14.60
C GLY A 425 -21.67 9.04 13.77
N LYS A 426 -20.71 8.32 13.17
CA LYS A 426 -19.65 8.93 12.35
C LYS A 426 -19.14 8.00 11.25
N VAL A 427 -18.41 8.55 10.29
CA VAL A 427 -17.70 7.76 9.31
C VAL A 427 -16.57 6.97 9.99
N ALA A 428 -16.48 5.69 9.67
CA ALA A 428 -15.47 4.80 10.19
C ALA A 428 -14.05 5.31 9.84
N GLU A 429 -13.13 5.21 10.79
CA GLU A 429 -11.74 5.62 10.57
C GLU A 429 -11.04 4.62 9.65
N ARG A 430 -10.32 5.09 8.62
CA ARG A 430 -9.48 4.21 7.79
C ARG A 430 -8.55 3.38 8.68
N ASN A 431 -8.54 2.05 8.47
CA ASN A 431 -7.75 1.12 9.26
C ASN A 431 -8.04 1.14 10.77
N GLY A 432 -9.29 1.47 11.15
CA GLY A 432 -9.74 1.50 12.54
C GLY A 432 -9.94 0.11 13.15
N GLY A 433 -10.15 -0.93 12.33
CA GLY A 433 -10.25 -2.32 12.75
C GLY A 433 -8.87 -2.93 13.05
N VAL A 434 -8.83 -3.87 14.00
CA VAL A 434 -7.59 -4.51 14.49
C VAL A 434 -7.77 -6.01 14.47
N ASN A 435 -6.98 -6.69 13.68
CA ASN A 435 -6.95 -8.17 13.68
C ASN A 435 -6.23 -8.72 14.92
N GLY A 436 -6.62 -9.92 15.32
CA GLY A 436 -6.00 -10.65 16.39
C GLY A 436 -4.54 -11.04 16.11
N PHE A 437 -3.92 -11.65 17.10
CA PHE A 437 -2.59 -12.22 16.96
C PHE A 437 -2.70 -13.65 16.41
N TYR A 438 -1.85 -13.98 15.44
CA TYR A 438 -1.67 -15.36 14.98
C TYR A 438 -0.19 -15.70 14.83
N GLY A 439 0.15 -16.98 14.90
CA GLY A 439 1.53 -17.41 14.78
C GLY A 439 1.66 -18.79 14.16
N THR A 440 2.77 -19.04 13.49
CA THR A 440 3.15 -20.32 12.88
C THR A 440 4.32 -20.92 13.60
N LEU A 441 4.36 -22.24 13.68
CA LEU A 441 5.47 -23.04 14.23
C LEU A 441 6.05 -23.91 13.12
N ASP A 442 7.32 -23.68 12.79
CA ASP A 442 8.07 -24.45 11.81
C ASP A 442 9.08 -25.34 12.53
N LEU A 443 9.26 -26.55 12.04
CA LEU A 443 10.26 -27.50 12.55
C LEU A 443 11.23 -27.91 11.45
N ARG A 444 12.49 -28.07 11.84
CA ARG A 444 13.55 -28.63 11.00
C ARG A 444 14.21 -29.80 11.70
N LEU A 445 14.34 -30.90 10.99
CA LEU A 445 15.16 -32.06 11.39
C LEU A 445 16.26 -32.22 10.36
N ALA A 446 17.51 -32.19 10.81
CA ALA A 446 18.66 -32.40 9.94
C ALA A 446 19.57 -33.48 10.46
N LYS A 447 20.13 -34.30 9.55
CA LYS A 447 21.09 -35.34 9.88
C LYS A 447 22.34 -35.17 9.03
N LYS A 448 23.52 -35.03 9.68
CA LYS A 448 24.82 -34.99 9.05
C LYS A 448 25.45 -36.37 9.06
N PHE A 449 25.90 -36.81 7.89
CA PHE A 449 26.63 -38.04 7.67
C PHE A 449 28.06 -37.68 7.24
N LYS A 450 29.06 -38.26 7.91
CA LYS A 450 30.42 -38.19 7.42
C LYS A 450 30.56 -39.13 6.22
N THR A 451 31.01 -38.61 5.10
CA THR A 451 31.23 -39.37 3.88
C THR A 451 32.74 -39.52 3.61
N TYR A 452 33.14 -39.80 2.36
CA TYR A 452 34.52 -40.02 1.98
C TYR A 452 35.43 -38.84 2.29
N LYS A 453 36.56 -39.09 2.96
CA LYS A 453 37.57 -38.12 3.39
C LYS A 453 36.96 -37.03 4.34
N LYS A 454 37.01 -35.75 3.95
CA LYS A 454 36.50 -34.59 4.74
C LYS A 454 35.11 -34.13 4.30
N GLN A 455 34.44 -34.89 3.46
CA GLN A 455 33.11 -34.49 2.96
C GLN A 455 32.02 -34.86 3.96
N ASN A 456 30.98 -34.04 4.02
CA ASN A 456 29.76 -34.28 4.81
C ASN A 456 28.57 -34.23 3.87
N LEU A 457 27.62 -35.12 4.07
CA LEU A 457 26.30 -35.10 3.48
C LEU A 457 25.33 -34.67 4.57
N GLU A 458 24.50 -33.66 4.34
CA GLU A 458 23.41 -33.30 5.20
C GLU A 458 22.08 -33.59 4.50
N VAL A 459 21.19 -34.27 5.18
CA VAL A 459 19.83 -34.52 4.76
C VAL A 459 18.93 -33.78 5.77
N SER A 460 18.01 -32.94 5.30
CA SER A 460 17.09 -32.21 6.17
C SER A 460 15.66 -32.33 5.70
N VAL A 461 14.73 -32.27 6.67
CA VAL A 461 13.29 -32.18 6.46
C VAL A 461 12.81 -30.93 7.18
N ASP A 462 12.14 -30.05 6.46
CA ASP A 462 11.52 -28.84 6.98
C ASP A 462 9.99 -29.04 6.93
N ILE A 463 9.33 -28.84 8.07
CA ILE A 463 7.88 -28.90 8.19
C ILE A 463 7.39 -27.52 8.58
N PHE A 464 6.70 -26.86 7.67
CA PHE A 464 6.17 -25.52 7.89
C PHE A 464 4.78 -25.58 8.54
N ASN A 465 4.55 -24.67 9.47
CA ASN A 465 3.28 -24.54 10.19
C ASN A 465 2.79 -25.87 10.80
N VAL A 466 3.68 -26.60 11.47
CA VAL A 466 3.39 -27.91 12.06
C VAL A 466 2.23 -27.87 13.08
N ALA A 467 2.01 -26.73 13.73
CA ALA A 467 0.90 -26.56 14.66
C ALA A 467 -0.46 -26.78 14.00
N ASN A 468 -0.60 -26.38 12.72
CA ASN A 468 -1.83 -26.59 11.94
C ASN A 468 -2.11 -28.08 11.65
N MET A 469 -1.08 -28.93 11.65
CA MET A 469 -1.26 -30.39 11.53
C MET A 469 -1.89 -31.00 12.79
N LEU A 470 -1.67 -30.37 13.94
CA LEU A 470 -2.22 -30.82 15.22
C LEU A 470 -3.64 -30.29 15.46
N ASN A 471 -3.86 -29.05 15.06
CA ASN A 471 -5.16 -28.39 15.14
C ASN A 471 -5.30 -27.41 13.96
N LYS A 472 -6.33 -27.58 13.14
CA LYS A 472 -6.61 -26.78 11.95
C LYS A 472 -6.71 -25.26 12.21
N ASP A 473 -7.04 -24.87 13.43
CA ASP A 473 -7.18 -23.46 13.82
C ASP A 473 -5.86 -22.85 14.32
N TRP A 474 -4.83 -23.66 14.58
CA TRP A 474 -3.51 -23.19 14.95
C TRP A 474 -2.70 -22.82 13.71
N GLY A 475 -2.04 -21.67 13.75
CA GLY A 475 -1.29 -21.14 12.62
C GLY A 475 -2.16 -20.73 11.44
N ALA A 476 -3.48 -20.67 11.62
CA ALA A 476 -4.41 -20.07 10.68
C ALA A 476 -4.59 -18.58 11.04
N GLY A 477 -4.33 -17.70 10.07
CA GLY A 477 -4.56 -16.27 10.23
C GLY A 477 -5.99 -15.94 9.86
N HIS A 478 -6.82 -15.57 10.82
CA HIS A 478 -8.13 -14.95 10.56
C HIS A 478 -7.93 -13.46 10.34
N ASN A 479 -7.27 -13.11 9.23
CA ASN A 479 -7.12 -11.71 8.83
C ASN A 479 -8.40 -11.25 8.15
N LEU A 480 -9.14 -10.40 8.84
CA LEU A 480 -10.15 -9.60 8.21
C LEU A 480 -9.42 -8.59 7.31
N GLY A 481 -9.60 -8.71 6.01
CA GLY A 481 -9.27 -7.65 5.07
C GLY A 481 -10.25 -6.48 5.23
N THR A 482 -10.13 -5.47 4.40
CA THR A 482 -11.13 -4.40 4.33
C THR A 482 -12.51 -4.99 4.04
N GLN A 483 -13.48 -4.67 4.89
CA GLN A 483 -14.82 -5.26 4.86
C GLN A 483 -15.81 -4.30 4.19
N LYS A 484 -16.56 -4.82 3.22
CA LYS A 484 -17.71 -4.16 2.61
C LYS A 484 -18.93 -4.49 3.47
N ILE A 485 -19.62 -3.48 3.98
CA ILE A 485 -20.73 -3.67 4.91
C ILE A 485 -22.12 -3.36 4.33
N TYR A 486 -22.21 -3.08 3.03
CA TYR A 486 -23.51 -2.90 2.33
C TYR A 486 -23.44 -3.53 0.94
#